data_0b9376c595a1dd92ffe7509a5d9b5f90
#
_entry.id   0b9376c595a1dd92ffe7509a5d9b5f90
#
_cell.length_a   1.000
_cell.length_b   1.000
_cell.length_c   1.000
_cell.angle_alpha   90.00
_cell.angle_beta   90.00
_cell.angle_gamma   90.00
#
_symmetry.space_group_name_H-M   'P 1'
#
loop_
_entity.id
_entity.type
_entity.pdbx_description
1 polymer ?
#
loop_
_entity_poly.entity_id
_entity_poly.type
_entity_poly.pdbx_seq_one_letter_code
_entity_poly.pdbx_strand_id
1 'polypeptide(L)'
;LDKEINQCGRKLRNLKKPVHHIRSKYEKIHTRYVKGIRKHNPVIFNPYDLTVRSGVTKSQMRKMLEGSELVTLAPVFVKAEHKYGVNAVGLASIAALESAWGTSRRARQDHNFTGFGVDSDDAQGINAASDQANIMRTAKWLAKSYLTQDGIYYDGTGLMEINHHYSASFTWAWKVEHCVKQMFENLQ
;
A
#
# COMPACT_ATOMS: atom_id res chain seq x y z
N LEU A 1 -27.94 -28.12 -18.08
CA LEU A 1 -27.66 -26.69 -17.77
C LEU A 1 -27.91 -26.40 -16.30
N ASP A 2 -29.11 -26.64 -15.74
CA ASP A 2 -29.46 -26.32 -14.34
C ASP A 2 -28.64 -27.14 -13.31
N LYS A 3 -28.35 -28.40 -13.63
CA LYS A 3 -27.47 -29.25 -12.76
C LYS A 3 -26.04 -28.72 -12.73
N GLU A 4 -25.51 -28.23 -13.86
CA GLU A 4 -24.16 -27.69 -13.97
C GLU A 4 -24.05 -26.33 -13.26
N ILE A 5 -25.06 -25.46 -13.42
CA ILE A 5 -25.16 -24.18 -12.71
C ILE A 5 -25.19 -24.39 -11.19
N ASN A 6 -26.00 -25.36 -10.72
CA ASN A 6 -26.07 -25.70 -9.30
C ASN A 6 -24.78 -26.32 -8.76
N GLN A 7 -24.02 -27.06 -9.59
CA GLN A 7 -22.73 -27.63 -9.22
C GLN A 7 -21.62 -26.56 -9.17
N CYS A 8 -21.60 -25.61 -10.12
CA CYS A 8 -20.76 -24.44 -10.09
C CYS A 8 -21.03 -23.55 -8.86
N GLY A 9 -22.30 -23.30 -8.55
CA GLY A 9 -22.71 -22.54 -7.37
C GLY A 9 -22.30 -23.17 -6.05
N ARG A 10 -22.29 -24.52 -5.98
CA ARG A 10 -21.76 -25.25 -4.81
C ARG A 10 -20.24 -25.18 -4.71
N LYS A 11 -19.51 -25.31 -5.83
CA LYS A 11 -18.05 -25.16 -5.88
C LYS A 11 -17.64 -23.74 -5.44
N LEU A 12 -18.29 -22.71 -5.95
CA LEU A 12 -18.05 -21.30 -5.57
C LEU A 12 -18.30 -21.06 -4.07
N ARG A 13 -19.38 -21.60 -3.49
CA ARG A 13 -19.64 -21.51 -2.04
C ARG A 13 -18.57 -22.20 -1.20
N ASN A 14 -18.06 -23.32 -1.67
CA ASN A 14 -17.00 -24.05 -0.98
C ASN A 14 -15.64 -23.36 -1.06
N LEU A 15 -15.36 -22.61 -2.15
CA LEU A 15 -14.15 -21.78 -2.28
C LEU A 15 -14.22 -20.51 -1.40
N LYS A 16 -15.40 -19.92 -1.20
CA LYS A 16 -15.55 -18.75 -0.33
C LYS A 16 -15.28 -19.04 1.15
N LYS A 17 -15.54 -20.24 1.64
CA LYS A 17 -15.29 -20.64 3.04
C LYS A 17 -13.79 -20.62 3.44
N PRO A 18 -12.85 -21.19 2.66
CA PRO A 18 -11.43 -21.12 2.95
C PRO A 18 -10.89 -19.68 2.93
N VAL A 19 -11.31 -18.87 1.95
CA VAL A 19 -10.91 -17.47 1.83
C VAL A 19 -11.36 -16.67 3.05
N HIS A 20 -12.60 -16.84 3.49
CA HIS A 20 -13.10 -16.18 4.69
C HIS A 20 -12.34 -16.63 5.96
N HIS A 21 -11.99 -17.91 6.07
CA HIS A 21 -11.22 -18.43 7.21
C HIS A 21 -9.78 -17.88 7.23
N ILE A 22 -9.13 -17.84 6.07
CA ILE A 22 -7.78 -17.25 5.91
C ILE A 22 -7.82 -15.77 6.25
N ARG A 23 -8.79 -15.03 5.75
CA ARG A 23 -9.00 -13.61 6.06
C ARG A 23 -9.19 -13.39 7.57
N SER A 24 -10.07 -14.15 8.22
CA SER A 24 -10.31 -14.05 9.68
C SER A 24 -9.07 -14.39 10.52
N LYS A 25 -8.30 -15.40 10.11
CA LYS A 25 -7.04 -15.76 10.78
C LYS A 25 -5.99 -14.65 10.62
N TYR A 26 -5.89 -14.08 9.43
CA TYR A 26 -5.01 -12.97 9.12
C TYR A 26 -5.39 -11.72 9.94
N GLU A 27 -6.66 -11.34 9.99
CA GLU A 27 -7.18 -10.24 10.80
C GLU A 27 -6.84 -10.38 12.29
N LYS A 28 -6.94 -11.60 12.84
CA LYS A 28 -6.57 -11.89 14.23
C LYS A 28 -5.06 -11.73 14.48
N ILE A 29 -4.23 -12.22 13.56
CA ILE A 29 -2.77 -12.10 13.64
C ILE A 29 -2.39 -10.63 13.55
N HIS A 30 -2.93 -9.92 12.58
CA HIS A 30 -2.70 -8.48 12.37
C HIS A 30 -3.15 -7.66 13.57
N THR A 31 -4.33 -7.94 14.14
CA THR A 31 -4.82 -7.26 15.34
C THR A 31 -3.90 -7.49 16.56
N ARG A 32 -3.34 -8.69 16.71
CA ARG A 32 -2.36 -8.98 17.78
C ARG A 32 -1.06 -8.21 17.56
N TYR A 33 -0.58 -8.15 16.33
CA TYR A 33 0.61 -7.41 15.94
C TYR A 33 0.45 -5.91 16.25
N VAL A 34 -0.63 -5.29 15.79
CA VAL A 34 -0.96 -3.88 16.05
C VAL A 34 -1.14 -3.59 17.55
N LYS A 35 -1.75 -4.51 18.33
CA LYS A 35 -1.88 -4.35 19.79
C LYS A 35 -0.55 -4.44 20.53
N GLY A 36 0.40 -5.26 20.06
CA GLY A 36 1.75 -5.34 20.62
C GLY A 36 2.54 -4.03 20.48
N ILE A 37 2.34 -3.32 19.37
CA ILE A 37 3.01 -2.04 19.06
C ILE A 37 2.40 -0.87 19.85
N ARG A 38 1.16 -0.95 20.31
CA ARG A 38 0.42 0.13 20.98
C ARG A 38 1.03 0.64 22.31
N LYS A 39 2.09 0.03 22.83
CA LYS A 39 2.59 0.38 24.16
C LYS A 39 3.41 1.68 24.23
N HIS A 40 3.93 2.23 23.12
CA HIS A 40 4.86 3.37 23.18
C HIS A 40 4.69 4.52 22.18
N ASN A 41 3.81 4.42 21.21
CA ASN A 41 3.37 5.51 20.33
C ASN A 41 2.68 4.88 19.09
N PRO A 42 1.37 5.00 18.94
CA PRO A 42 0.63 4.15 18.02
C PRO A 42 0.81 4.61 16.57
N VAL A 43 1.78 4.04 15.88
CA VAL A 43 1.76 4.05 14.42
C VAL A 43 0.75 3.00 13.99
N ILE A 44 -0.26 3.41 13.23
CA ILE A 44 -1.37 2.57 12.80
C ILE A 44 -1.23 2.27 11.31
N PHE A 45 -1.30 0.99 10.97
CA PHE A 45 -1.48 0.54 9.60
C PHE A 45 -2.63 -0.46 9.55
N ASN A 46 -3.60 -0.19 8.67
CA ASN A 46 -4.72 -1.08 8.39
C ASN A 46 -4.69 -1.48 6.91
N PRO A 47 -4.36 -2.73 6.54
CA PRO A 47 -4.30 -3.15 5.15
C PRO A 47 -5.68 -3.19 4.47
N TYR A 48 -6.75 -3.16 5.24
CA TYR A 48 -8.13 -3.16 4.74
C TYR A 48 -8.69 -1.74 4.55
N ASP A 49 -7.97 -0.71 5.00
CA ASP A 49 -8.40 0.68 4.86
C ASP A 49 -7.23 1.65 4.96
N LEU A 50 -6.75 2.11 3.81
CA LEU A 50 -5.67 3.08 3.69
C LEU A 50 -6.12 4.52 3.98
N THR A 51 -7.40 4.77 4.25
CA THR A 51 -7.89 6.08 4.70
C THR A 51 -7.71 6.30 6.20
N VAL A 52 -7.46 5.22 6.95
CA VAL A 52 -7.14 5.31 8.39
C VAL A 52 -5.76 5.94 8.56
N ARG A 53 -5.70 7.08 9.25
CA ARG A 53 -4.43 7.79 9.47
C ARG A 53 -3.45 6.96 10.29
N SER A 54 -2.19 6.98 9.87
CA SER A 54 -1.12 6.24 10.56
C SER A 54 -0.74 6.86 11.92
N GLY A 55 -0.89 8.17 12.07
CA GLY A 55 -0.41 8.91 13.24
C GLY A 55 1.13 8.95 13.33
N VAL A 56 1.85 8.50 12.30
CA VAL A 56 3.31 8.44 12.29
C VAL A 56 3.92 9.85 12.30
N THR A 57 4.89 10.07 13.17
CA THR A 57 5.69 11.30 13.17
C THR A 57 6.80 11.23 12.12
N LYS A 58 7.35 12.40 11.75
CA LYS A 58 8.48 12.47 10.82
C LYS A 58 9.71 11.68 11.34
N SER A 59 9.93 11.69 12.65
CA SER A 59 11.04 10.95 13.29
C SER A 59 10.82 9.44 13.20
N GLN A 60 9.62 8.98 13.53
CA GLN A 60 9.26 7.56 13.41
C GLN A 60 9.34 7.09 11.96
N MET A 61 8.82 7.87 10.99
CA MET A 61 8.91 7.52 9.57
C MET A 61 10.37 7.46 9.09
N ARG A 62 11.27 8.34 9.56
CA ARG A 62 12.70 8.23 9.27
C ARG A 62 13.29 6.93 9.81
N LYS A 63 12.95 6.56 11.05
CA LYS A 63 13.41 5.31 11.64
C LYS A 63 12.86 4.10 10.87
N MET A 64 11.59 4.11 10.50
CA MET A 64 10.96 3.05 9.70
C MET A 64 11.65 2.84 8.33
N LEU A 65 12.17 3.92 7.74
CA LEU A 65 12.84 3.92 6.43
C LEU A 65 14.37 3.88 6.54
N GLU A 66 14.92 3.68 7.75
CA GLU A 66 16.35 3.61 7.97
C GLU A 66 17.01 2.53 7.10
N GLY A 67 18.18 2.82 6.56
CA GLY A 67 18.88 1.92 5.64
C GLY A 67 18.37 1.94 4.19
N SER A 68 17.36 2.75 3.86
CA SER A 68 16.84 2.91 2.49
C SER A 68 17.06 4.31 1.93
N GLU A 69 17.05 4.45 0.61
CA GLU A 69 17.10 5.75 -0.08
C GLU A 69 15.81 6.59 0.21
N LEU A 70 14.72 5.94 0.63
CA LEU A 70 13.47 6.62 0.94
C LEU A 70 13.51 7.42 2.25
N VAL A 71 14.54 7.26 3.08
CA VAL A 71 14.64 7.93 4.38
C VAL A 71 14.56 9.45 4.28
N THR A 72 15.08 10.03 3.20
CA THR A 72 15.03 11.48 2.92
C THR A 72 13.60 11.96 2.65
N LEU A 73 12.73 11.08 2.17
CA LEU A 73 11.32 11.35 1.84
C LEU A 73 10.37 11.15 3.03
N ALA A 74 10.85 10.72 4.19
CA ALA A 74 10.04 10.50 5.37
C ALA A 74 9.11 11.69 5.72
N PRO A 75 9.56 12.96 5.70
CA PRO A 75 8.67 14.09 5.94
C PRO A 75 7.60 14.27 4.86
N VAL A 76 7.88 13.79 3.63
CA VAL A 76 6.97 13.93 2.49
C VAL A 76 5.80 12.96 2.64
N PHE A 77 6.05 11.72 3.05
CA PHE A 77 4.99 10.74 3.32
C PHE A 77 4.03 11.24 4.41
N VAL A 78 4.56 11.77 5.51
CA VAL A 78 3.75 12.37 6.57
C VAL A 78 2.94 13.57 6.06
N LYS A 79 3.56 14.44 5.27
CA LYS A 79 2.86 15.58 4.63
C LYS A 79 1.75 15.13 3.67
N ALA A 80 2.00 14.05 2.92
CA ALA A 80 1.03 13.49 1.99
C ALA A 80 -0.22 12.95 2.72
N GLU A 81 -0.04 12.22 3.82
CA GLU A 81 -1.15 11.78 4.67
C GLU A 81 -1.98 12.97 5.19
N HIS A 82 -1.31 13.99 5.73
CA HIS A 82 -2.02 15.17 6.22
C HIS A 82 -2.84 15.86 5.14
N LYS A 83 -2.31 15.92 3.92
CA LYS A 83 -2.92 16.66 2.82
C LYS A 83 -4.01 15.89 2.08
N TYR A 84 -3.81 14.60 1.90
CA TYR A 84 -4.65 13.77 1.01
C TYR A 84 -5.38 12.64 1.73
N GLY A 85 -5.10 12.40 3.01
CA GLY A 85 -5.78 11.36 3.79
C GLY A 85 -5.37 9.93 3.46
N VAL A 86 -4.27 9.73 2.73
CA VAL A 86 -3.72 8.40 2.44
C VAL A 86 -2.75 8.02 3.55
N ASN A 87 -2.90 6.85 4.16
CA ASN A 87 -2.03 6.36 5.23
C ASN A 87 -0.55 6.45 4.83
N ALA A 88 0.26 7.17 5.62
CA ALA A 88 1.66 7.45 5.29
C ALA A 88 2.52 6.19 5.24
N VAL A 89 2.25 5.19 6.10
CA VAL A 89 2.96 3.91 6.10
C VAL A 89 2.60 3.11 4.84
N GLY A 90 1.32 3.05 4.48
CA GLY A 90 0.86 2.40 3.25
C GLY A 90 1.47 3.04 2.00
N LEU A 91 1.47 4.37 1.91
CA LEU A 91 2.07 5.10 0.79
C LEU A 91 3.58 4.86 0.70
N ALA A 92 4.29 4.87 1.83
CA ALA A 92 5.73 4.59 1.87
C ALA A 92 6.04 3.15 1.47
N SER A 93 5.20 2.19 1.86
CA SER A 93 5.37 0.78 1.52
C SER A 93 5.14 0.51 0.02
N ILE A 94 4.18 1.19 -0.59
CA ILE A 94 3.99 1.17 -2.05
C ILE A 94 5.24 1.72 -2.73
N ALA A 95 5.75 2.87 -2.31
CA ALA A 95 6.96 3.43 -2.85
C ALA A 95 8.18 2.51 -2.65
N ALA A 96 8.30 1.85 -1.50
CA ALA A 96 9.36 0.89 -1.21
C ALA A 96 9.32 -0.30 -2.18
N LEU A 97 8.16 -0.89 -2.40
CA LEU A 97 7.97 -2.00 -3.33
C LEU A 97 8.32 -1.59 -4.77
N GLU A 98 7.70 -0.50 -5.26
CA GLU A 98 7.79 -0.08 -6.67
C GLU A 98 9.17 0.45 -7.06
N SER A 99 9.93 0.97 -6.09
CA SER A 99 11.24 1.55 -6.33
C SER A 99 12.41 0.71 -5.83
N ALA A 100 12.16 -0.53 -5.37
CA ALA A 100 13.17 -1.30 -4.65
C ALA A 100 13.84 -0.46 -3.53
N TRP A 101 13.02 0.08 -2.62
CA TRP A 101 13.48 0.95 -1.52
C TRP A 101 14.19 2.23 -1.98
N GLY A 102 13.85 2.73 -3.16
CA GLY A 102 14.42 3.94 -3.76
C GLY A 102 15.65 3.70 -4.63
N THR A 103 16.09 2.45 -4.78
CA THR A 103 17.34 2.14 -5.51
C THR A 103 17.14 1.93 -7.00
N SER A 104 15.91 1.79 -7.48
CA SER A 104 15.63 1.55 -8.89
C SER A 104 16.12 2.71 -9.79
N ARG A 105 16.45 2.39 -11.04
CA ARG A 105 16.84 3.41 -12.05
C ARG A 105 15.77 4.51 -12.16
N ARG A 106 14.50 4.11 -12.24
CA ARG A 106 13.38 5.07 -12.37
C ARG A 106 13.28 6.01 -11.16
N ALA A 107 13.51 5.52 -9.95
CA ALA A 107 13.52 6.37 -8.77
C ALA A 107 14.65 7.40 -8.85
N ARG A 108 15.88 6.97 -9.16
CA ARG A 108 17.07 7.81 -9.12
C ARG A 108 17.20 8.79 -10.29
N GLN A 109 16.75 8.40 -11.49
CA GLN A 109 16.92 9.21 -12.70
C GLN A 109 15.65 9.94 -13.11
N ASP A 110 14.49 9.33 -12.87
CA ASP A 110 13.20 9.82 -13.38
C ASP A 110 12.30 10.37 -12.27
N HIS A 111 12.76 10.39 -11.02
CA HIS A 111 11.97 10.74 -9.83
C HIS A 111 10.65 9.96 -9.77
N ASN A 112 10.64 8.69 -10.18
CA ASN A 112 9.44 7.87 -10.22
C ASN A 112 9.57 6.67 -9.27
N PHE A 113 9.17 6.88 -8.02
CA PHE A 113 9.21 5.93 -6.92
C PHE A 113 8.00 5.00 -6.84
N THR A 114 6.97 5.25 -7.61
CA THR A 114 5.68 4.58 -7.45
C THR A 114 5.18 3.93 -8.73
N GLY A 115 6.04 3.81 -9.75
CA GLY A 115 5.66 3.25 -11.05
C GLY A 115 4.57 4.07 -11.77
N PHE A 116 4.44 5.36 -11.47
CA PHE A 116 3.34 6.16 -11.97
C PHE A 116 3.38 6.28 -13.50
N GLY A 117 2.28 5.83 -14.16
CA GLY A 117 2.16 5.81 -15.62
C GLY A 117 3.10 4.83 -16.32
N VAL A 118 3.53 3.78 -15.62
CA VAL A 118 4.36 2.68 -16.16
C VAL A 118 3.46 1.48 -16.41
N ASP A 119 3.15 1.21 -17.66
CA ASP A 119 2.27 0.13 -18.13
C ASP A 119 3.05 -1.04 -18.74
N SER A 120 4.37 -0.88 -18.93
CA SER A 120 5.27 -1.94 -19.36
C SER A 120 6.71 -1.65 -18.91
N ASP A 121 7.60 -2.66 -18.96
CA ASP A 121 9.01 -2.50 -18.58
C ASP A 121 9.73 -1.45 -19.45
N ASP A 122 9.34 -1.33 -20.72
CA ASP A 122 9.89 -0.37 -21.67
C ASP A 122 9.21 1.00 -21.62
N ALA A 123 8.08 1.14 -20.93
CA ALA A 123 7.37 2.41 -20.83
C ALA A 123 8.22 3.46 -20.12
N GLN A 124 8.22 4.68 -20.66
CA GLN A 124 8.93 5.80 -20.03
C GLN A 124 8.33 6.21 -18.68
N GLY A 125 7.04 5.91 -18.47
CA GLY A 125 6.30 6.35 -17.32
C GLY A 125 6.08 7.87 -17.31
N ILE A 126 5.40 8.35 -16.27
CA ILE A 126 5.20 9.78 -16.08
C ILE A 126 6.19 10.27 -15.01
N ASN A 127 7.32 10.82 -15.47
CA ASN A 127 8.36 11.33 -14.61
C ASN A 127 7.88 12.54 -13.78
N ALA A 128 8.53 12.78 -12.66
CA ALA A 128 8.22 13.92 -11.81
C ALA A 128 9.36 14.95 -11.84
N ALA A 129 9.05 16.21 -11.49
CA ALA A 129 10.05 17.26 -11.39
C ALA A 129 10.97 17.08 -10.15
N SER A 130 10.57 16.25 -9.20
CA SER A 130 11.34 15.89 -8.00
C SER A 130 10.73 14.66 -7.32
N ASP A 131 11.50 14.01 -6.45
CA ASP A 131 11.06 12.90 -5.61
C ASP A 131 9.81 13.29 -4.79
N GLN A 132 9.84 14.46 -4.18
CA GLN A 132 8.72 15.00 -3.42
C GLN A 132 7.46 15.16 -4.29
N ALA A 133 7.61 15.66 -5.52
CA ALA A 133 6.51 15.84 -6.45
C ALA A 133 5.88 14.50 -6.84
N ASN A 134 6.68 13.44 -7.01
CA ASN A 134 6.18 12.10 -7.30
C ASN A 134 5.30 11.58 -6.15
N ILE A 135 5.81 11.55 -4.93
CA ILE A 135 5.07 11.05 -3.77
C ILE A 135 3.78 11.83 -3.55
N MET A 136 3.83 13.16 -3.63
CA MET A 136 2.64 13.99 -3.45
C MET A 136 1.59 13.78 -4.56
N ARG A 137 2.04 13.59 -5.81
CA ARG A 137 1.16 13.28 -6.95
C ARG A 137 0.49 11.92 -6.76
N THR A 138 1.27 10.90 -6.40
CA THR A 138 0.74 9.54 -6.16
C THR A 138 -0.28 9.54 -5.02
N ALA A 139 0.01 10.21 -3.91
CA ALA A 139 -0.95 10.31 -2.80
C ALA A 139 -2.25 10.99 -3.24
N LYS A 140 -2.16 12.09 -3.99
CA LYS A 140 -3.34 12.79 -4.54
C LYS A 140 -4.15 11.87 -5.46
N TRP A 141 -3.47 11.10 -6.30
CA TRP A 141 -4.11 10.21 -7.27
C TRP A 141 -4.75 9.01 -6.57
N LEU A 142 -4.07 8.36 -5.62
CA LEU A 142 -4.64 7.31 -4.79
C LEU A 142 -5.91 7.79 -4.07
N ALA A 143 -5.82 8.93 -3.39
CA ALA A 143 -6.97 9.50 -2.69
C ALA A 143 -8.17 9.71 -3.61
N LYS A 144 -7.94 10.31 -4.80
CA LYS A 144 -9.02 10.70 -5.72
C LYS A 144 -9.56 9.53 -6.54
N SER A 145 -8.70 8.61 -6.97
CA SER A 145 -9.06 7.60 -7.97
C SER A 145 -9.33 6.22 -7.38
N TYR A 146 -8.76 5.89 -6.20
CA TYR A 146 -8.90 4.57 -5.58
C TYR A 146 -9.64 4.59 -4.25
N LEU A 147 -9.51 5.65 -3.44
CA LEU A 147 -10.00 5.66 -2.07
C LEU A 147 -11.29 6.45 -1.87
N THR A 148 -11.83 7.05 -2.92
CA THR A 148 -13.09 7.78 -2.90
C THR A 148 -14.12 7.00 -3.73
N GLN A 149 -15.36 6.86 -3.24
CA GLN A 149 -16.43 6.08 -3.90
C GLN A 149 -16.67 6.46 -5.37
N ASP A 150 -16.50 7.73 -5.71
CA ASP A 150 -16.62 8.21 -7.10
C ASP A 150 -15.32 8.09 -7.91
N GLY A 151 -14.29 7.47 -7.33
CA GLY A 151 -13.01 7.27 -7.99
C GLY A 151 -13.11 6.22 -9.11
N ILE A 152 -12.45 6.47 -10.24
CA ILE A 152 -12.53 5.60 -11.44
C ILE A 152 -11.96 4.18 -11.22
N TYR A 153 -11.18 3.97 -10.17
CA TYR A 153 -10.59 2.70 -9.76
C TYR A 153 -11.04 2.27 -8.37
N TYR A 154 -12.15 2.85 -7.88
CA TYR A 154 -12.64 2.51 -6.55
C TYR A 154 -13.29 1.12 -6.54
N ASP A 155 -12.75 0.25 -5.70
CA ASP A 155 -13.29 -1.09 -5.46
C ASP A 155 -13.31 -1.41 -3.95
N GLY A 156 -12.94 -0.41 -3.14
CA GLY A 156 -12.77 -0.42 -1.70
C GLY A 156 -11.52 0.35 -1.30
N THR A 157 -11.26 0.45 0.01
CA THR A 157 -10.16 1.27 0.56
C THR A 157 -8.93 0.49 1.00
N GLY A 158 -8.95 -0.84 0.87
CA GLY A 158 -7.88 -1.73 1.27
C GLY A 158 -6.85 -1.99 0.17
N LEU A 159 -5.71 -2.57 0.55
CA LEU A 159 -4.64 -2.93 -0.39
C LEU A 159 -5.08 -3.95 -1.45
N MET A 160 -5.94 -4.90 -1.08
CA MET A 160 -6.42 -5.93 -2.02
C MET A 160 -7.31 -5.30 -3.09
N GLU A 161 -8.18 -4.38 -2.70
CA GLU A 161 -9.07 -3.65 -3.58
C GLU A 161 -8.29 -2.70 -4.51
N ILE A 162 -7.29 -2.00 -3.97
CA ILE A 162 -6.36 -1.17 -4.77
C ILE A 162 -5.62 -2.04 -5.79
N ASN A 163 -5.19 -3.24 -5.41
CA ASN A 163 -4.45 -4.15 -6.30
C ASN A 163 -5.20 -4.48 -7.60
N HIS A 164 -6.53 -4.52 -7.58
CA HIS A 164 -7.32 -4.86 -8.77
C HIS A 164 -7.01 -3.98 -9.97
N HIS A 165 -6.61 -2.74 -9.75
CA HIS A 165 -6.32 -1.75 -10.78
C HIS A 165 -4.90 -1.18 -10.73
N TYR A 166 -4.15 -1.41 -9.63
CA TYR A 166 -2.82 -0.83 -9.46
C TYR A 166 -1.72 -1.69 -10.08
N SER A 167 -1.86 -3.00 -10.02
CA SER A 167 -0.85 -3.94 -10.49
C SER A 167 -1.48 -5.18 -11.11
N ALA A 168 -0.90 -5.67 -12.21
CA ALA A 168 -1.27 -6.95 -12.80
C ALA A 168 -0.91 -8.16 -11.89
N SER A 169 -0.02 -7.98 -10.92
CA SER A 169 0.37 -9.02 -9.98
C SER A 169 -0.66 -9.17 -8.86
N PHE A 170 -1.34 -10.29 -8.80
CA PHE A 170 -2.28 -10.61 -7.71
C PHE A 170 -1.61 -10.75 -6.32
N THR A 171 -0.29 -10.84 -6.26
CA THR A 171 0.48 -10.88 -5.00
C THR A 171 0.98 -9.50 -4.56
N TRP A 172 0.65 -8.45 -5.29
CA TRP A 172 1.16 -7.10 -5.04
C TRP A 172 0.81 -6.60 -3.62
N ALA A 173 -0.43 -6.73 -3.19
CA ALA A 173 -0.87 -6.32 -1.86
C ALA A 173 -0.04 -6.98 -0.74
N TRP A 174 0.24 -8.28 -0.86
CA TRP A 174 1.08 -9.01 0.11
C TRP A 174 2.54 -8.54 0.12
N LYS A 175 3.08 -8.16 -1.05
CA LYS A 175 4.42 -7.58 -1.14
C LYS A 175 4.48 -6.21 -0.49
N VAL A 176 3.45 -5.38 -0.66
CA VAL A 176 3.33 -4.09 0.05
C VAL A 176 3.29 -4.32 1.56
N GLU A 177 2.49 -5.27 2.04
CA GLU A 177 2.43 -5.62 3.46
C GLU A 177 3.76 -6.16 4.00
N HIS A 178 4.53 -6.88 3.19
CA HIS A 178 5.88 -7.30 3.56
C HIS A 178 6.80 -6.09 3.79
N CYS A 179 6.74 -5.07 2.93
CA CYS A 179 7.46 -3.82 3.15
C CYS A 179 7.01 -3.12 4.45
N VAL A 180 5.70 -3.10 4.73
CA VAL A 180 5.19 -2.58 6.02
C VAL A 180 5.83 -3.30 7.20
N LYS A 181 5.88 -4.62 7.16
CA LYS A 181 6.48 -5.43 8.23
C LYS A 181 7.94 -5.03 8.47
N GLN A 182 8.74 -4.93 7.41
CA GLN A 182 10.14 -4.50 7.50
C GLN A 182 10.28 -3.10 8.11
N MET A 183 9.41 -2.16 7.70
CA MET A 183 9.38 -0.81 8.27
C MET A 183 9.08 -0.82 9.78
N PHE A 184 8.18 -1.67 10.24
CA PHE A 184 7.87 -1.80 11.67
C PHE A 184 8.98 -2.50 12.46
N GLU A 185 9.73 -3.41 11.85
CA GLU A 185 10.92 -4.02 12.47
C GLU A 185 11.98 -2.97 12.77
N ASN A 186 12.19 -2.00 11.86
CA ASN A 186 13.11 -0.87 12.09
C ASN A 186 12.62 0.07 13.22
N LEU A 187 11.34 0.09 13.54
CA LEU A 187 10.79 0.99 14.55
C LEU A 187 11.00 0.46 15.98
N GLN A 188 11.28 -0.82 16.14
CA GLN A 188 11.55 -1.45 17.43
C GLN A 188 12.95 -1.09 17.92
#